data_560614ef9b5c2235f1494f6e8ea9ba5c
#
_entry.id   560614ef9b5c2235f1494f6e8ea9ba5c
#
_cell.length_a   1.000
_cell.length_b   1.000
_cell.length_c   1.000
_cell.angle_alpha   90.00
_cell.angle_beta   90.00
_cell.angle_gamma   90.00
#
_symmetry.space_group_name_H-M   'P 1'
#
loop_
_entity.id
_entity.type
_entity.pdbx_description
1 polymer ?
#
loop_
_entity_poly.entity_id
_entity_poly.type
_entity_poly.pdbx_seq_one_letter_code
_entity_poly.pdbx_strand_id
1 'polypeptide(L)'
;LNDYYFGENGVNTPSDEDIQKYYEDNYITAKHILITTVDPASGETKRTDEEAKKEAQSILDRINAGEDFDTLMNQYSEDTGLSNNPNGYTFTEGQMVTEFYDGAKALAEDEVSELVKSSYGYHIIKRVKLDDSQLDNFKSDIVSAISGSMDELLKQWIDEAQVETTDLYSSITYENVYDYLPQDVQTLITRPGEESEQSDAQ
;
A
#
# COMPACT_ATOMS: atom_id res chain seq x y z
N LEU A 1 -18.11 -12.19 -15.86
CA LEU A 1 -17.81 -12.76 -14.54
C LEU A 1 -17.10 -11.73 -13.66
N ASN A 2 -16.04 -11.09 -14.15
CA ASN A 2 -15.32 -10.05 -13.41
C ASN A 2 -16.27 -8.91 -12.98
N ASP A 3 -17.06 -8.37 -13.89
CA ASP A 3 -18.03 -7.29 -13.58
C ASP A 3 -19.11 -7.75 -12.58
N TYR A 4 -19.49 -9.03 -12.60
CA TYR A 4 -20.47 -9.58 -11.66
C TYR A 4 -19.94 -9.64 -10.24
N TYR A 5 -18.67 -9.98 -10.05
CA TYR A 5 -18.07 -10.06 -8.70
C TYR A 5 -17.42 -8.76 -8.26
N PHE A 6 -16.74 -8.05 -9.14
CA PHE A 6 -15.86 -6.91 -8.83
C PHE A 6 -16.23 -5.61 -9.56
N GLY A 7 -17.35 -5.58 -10.28
CA GLY A 7 -17.90 -4.34 -10.90
C GLY A 7 -18.46 -3.40 -9.84
N GLU A 8 -18.89 -2.21 -10.26
CA GLU A 8 -19.37 -1.13 -9.38
C GLU A 8 -20.50 -1.56 -8.41
N ASN A 9 -21.30 -2.55 -8.79
CA ASN A 9 -22.35 -3.16 -7.96
C ASN A 9 -22.20 -4.68 -7.94
N GLY A 10 -20.98 -5.18 -7.96
CA GLY A 10 -20.66 -6.60 -7.94
C GLY A 10 -20.92 -7.24 -6.59
N VAL A 11 -20.94 -8.57 -6.57
CA VAL A 11 -21.20 -9.35 -5.34
C VAL A 11 -20.18 -9.05 -4.23
N ASN A 12 -18.92 -8.78 -4.60
CA ASN A 12 -17.83 -8.49 -3.67
C ASN A 12 -17.61 -6.98 -3.44
N THR A 13 -18.51 -6.12 -3.93
CA THR A 13 -18.41 -4.68 -3.66
C THR A 13 -18.66 -4.42 -2.19
N PRO A 14 -17.68 -3.88 -1.44
CA PRO A 14 -17.88 -3.60 -0.02
C PRO A 14 -18.89 -2.47 0.19
N SER A 15 -19.59 -2.52 1.29
CA SER A 15 -20.46 -1.42 1.72
C SER A 15 -19.63 -0.21 2.18
N ASP A 16 -20.24 0.97 2.22
CA ASP A 16 -19.58 2.16 2.78
C ASP A 16 -19.18 1.95 4.26
N GLU A 17 -19.94 1.13 5.01
CA GLU A 17 -19.62 0.75 6.40
C GLU A 17 -18.34 -0.13 6.45
N ASP A 18 -18.21 -1.08 5.53
CA ASP A 18 -16.99 -1.93 5.44
C ASP A 18 -15.78 -1.09 5.07
N ILE A 19 -15.94 -0.14 4.14
CA ILE A 19 -14.88 0.78 3.72
C ILE A 19 -14.44 1.66 4.89
N GLN A 20 -15.40 2.25 5.61
CA GLN A 20 -15.13 3.09 6.78
C GLN A 20 -14.40 2.27 7.86
N LYS A 21 -14.91 1.08 8.16
CA LYS A 21 -14.30 0.19 9.15
C LYS A 21 -12.88 -0.21 8.78
N TYR A 22 -12.64 -0.56 7.50
CA TYR A 22 -11.30 -0.90 7.03
C TYR A 22 -10.34 0.27 7.19
N TYR A 23 -10.80 1.50 6.87
CA TYR A 23 -10.04 2.72 7.02
C TYR A 23 -9.65 2.94 8.48
N GLU A 24 -10.60 2.85 9.41
CA GLU A 24 -10.36 3.03 10.85
C GLU A 24 -9.40 1.97 11.43
N ASP A 25 -9.50 0.73 10.94
CA ASP A 25 -8.68 -0.39 11.43
C ASP A 25 -7.24 -0.38 10.87
N ASN A 26 -7.03 0.16 9.66
CA ASN A 26 -5.77 -0.01 8.92
C ASN A 26 -5.01 1.28 8.63
N TYR A 27 -5.63 2.45 8.77
CA TYR A 27 -4.98 3.72 8.52
C TYR A 27 -4.70 4.48 9.81
N ILE A 28 -3.66 5.26 9.80
CA ILE A 28 -3.28 6.15 10.90
C ILE A 28 -2.89 7.51 10.35
N THR A 29 -3.12 8.57 11.15
CA THR A 29 -2.63 9.91 10.84
C THR A 29 -1.56 10.29 11.86
N ALA A 30 -0.41 10.73 11.38
CA ALA A 30 0.68 11.19 12.25
C ALA A 30 1.37 12.44 11.70
N LYS A 31 1.76 13.32 12.60
CA LYS A 31 2.68 14.43 12.38
C LYS A 31 4.08 14.00 12.77
N HIS A 32 5.10 14.65 12.21
CA HIS A 32 6.46 14.39 12.65
C HIS A 32 7.40 15.58 12.51
N ILE A 33 8.44 15.56 13.31
CA ILE A 33 9.63 16.39 13.16
C ILE A 33 10.73 15.51 12.64
N LEU A 34 11.29 15.83 11.48
CA LEU A 34 12.41 15.09 10.87
C LEU A 34 13.68 15.94 10.97
N ILE A 35 14.73 15.36 11.54
CA ILE A 35 16.08 15.90 11.53
C ILE A 35 16.94 14.97 10.64
N THR A 36 17.24 15.44 9.43
CA THR A 36 17.91 14.64 8.39
C THR A 36 19.41 14.54 8.64
N THR A 37 20.01 13.40 8.27
CA THR A 37 21.47 13.22 8.18
C THR A 37 22.03 13.55 6.81
N VAL A 38 21.16 13.49 5.78
CA VAL A 38 21.50 13.81 4.39
C VAL A 38 20.60 14.89 3.85
N ASP A 39 21.07 15.70 2.94
CA ASP A 39 20.27 16.66 2.23
C ASP A 39 19.39 15.92 1.20
N PRO A 40 18.05 16.02 1.28
CA PRO A 40 17.17 15.26 0.40
C PRO A 40 17.25 15.69 -1.08
N ALA A 41 17.73 16.88 -1.38
CA ALA A 41 17.84 17.37 -2.76
C ALA A 41 19.16 16.97 -3.43
N SER A 42 20.26 16.99 -2.68
CA SER A 42 21.61 16.68 -3.22
C SER A 42 22.09 15.28 -2.89
N GLY A 43 21.54 14.63 -1.84
CA GLY A 43 22.03 13.36 -1.29
C GLY A 43 23.35 13.49 -0.53
N GLU A 44 23.85 14.70 -0.33
CA GLU A 44 25.08 14.94 0.40
C GLU A 44 24.85 14.86 1.92
N THR A 45 25.91 14.44 2.64
CA THR A 45 25.87 14.43 4.11
C THR A 45 25.71 15.86 4.65
N LYS A 46 24.60 16.13 5.33
CA LYS A 46 24.29 17.42 5.95
C LYS A 46 24.91 17.55 7.33
N ARG A 47 24.84 16.48 8.10
CA ARG A 47 25.39 16.37 9.46
C ARG A 47 25.68 14.92 9.80
N THR A 48 26.48 14.69 10.81
CA THR A 48 26.73 13.35 11.35
C THR A 48 25.47 12.78 12.03
N ASP A 49 25.42 11.47 12.17
CA ASP A 49 24.33 10.78 12.89
C ASP A 49 24.23 11.27 14.35
N GLU A 50 25.34 11.49 15.01
CA GLU A 50 25.43 11.96 16.39
C GLU A 50 24.89 13.40 16.53
N GLU A 51 25.20 14.28 15.58
CA GLU A 51 24.69 15.65 15.55
C GLU A 51 23.18 15.66 15.32
N ALA A 52 22.67 14.87 14.35
CA ALA A 52 21.23 14.75 14.09
C ALA A 52 20.49 14.22 15.32
N LYS A 53 21.02 13.16 15.96
CA LYS A 53 20.45 12.59 17.17
C LYS A 53 20.39 13.60 18.31
N LYS A 54 21.48 14.33 18.53
CA LYS A 54 21.55 15.35 19.59
C LYS A 54 20.55 16.48 19.38
N GLU A 55 20.41 16.93 18.13
CA GLU A 55 19.43 17.97 17.79
C GLU A 55 17.99 17.47 17.99
N ALA A 56 17.67 16.29 17.46
CA ALA A 56 16.36 15.68 17.66
C ALA A 56 16.04 15.45 19.14
N GLN A 57 17.03 15.01 19.94
CA GLN A 57 16.85 14.83 21.39
C GLN A 57 16.54 16.16 22.09
N SER A 58 17.24 17.23 21.74
CA SER A 58 16.98 18.56 22.32
C SER A 58 15.56 19.04 22.02
N ILE A 59 15.02 18.71 20.83
CA ILE A 59 13.64 19.06 20.47
C ILE A 59 12.66 18.20 21.26
N LEU A 60 12.90 16.89 21.36
CA LEU A 60 12.08 15.98 22.16
C LEU A 60 12.03 16.40 23.63
N ASP A 61 13.16 16.82 24.22
CA ASP A 61 13.23 17.30 25.61
C ASP A 61 12.35 18.56 25.81
N ARG A 62 12.28 19.43 24.80
CA ARG A 62 11.41 20.62 24.83
C ARG A 62 9.93 20.25 24.74
N ILE A 63 9.58 19.28 23.90
CA ILE A 63 8.21 18.74 23.81
C ILE A 63 7.81 18.14 25.16
N ASN A 64 8.69 17.35 25.78
CA ASN A 64 8.47 16.74 27.08
C ASN A 64 8.37 17.79 28.22
N ALA A 65 8.99 18.96 28.03
CA ALA A 65 8.86 20.11 28.94
C ALA A 65 7.56 20.91 28.71
N GLY A 66 6.73 20.54 27.71
CA GLY A 66 5.42 21.13 27.45
C GLY A 66 5.41 22.18 26.34
N GLU A 67 6.48 22.30 25.55
CA GLU A 67 6.43 23.15 24.36
C GLU A 67 5.53 22.53 23.30
N ASP A 68 4.86 23.42 22.54
CA ASP A 68 3.89 22.99 21.53
C ASP A 68 4.55 22.26 20.34
N PHE A 69 4.06 21.06 20.05
CA PHE A 69 4.61 20.19 19.01
C PHE A 69 4.56 20.84 17.62
N ASP A 70 3.43 21.48 17.26
CA ASP A 70 3.25 22.06 15.93
C ASP A 70 4.15 23.26 15.72
N THR A 71 4.38 24.05 16.78
CA THR A 71 5.35 25.15 16.77
C THR A 71 6.76 24.64 16.48
N LEU A 72 7.19 23.59 17.19
CA LEU A 72 8.51 22.99 16.99
C LEU A 72 8.62 22.29 15.65
N MET A 73 7.57 21.62 15.20
CA MET A 73 7.51 21.00 13.87
C MET A 73 7.72 22.03 12.76
N ASN A 74 6.99 23.13 12.80
CA ASN A 74 7.13 24.21 11.79
C ASN A 74 8.50 24.90 11.84
N GLN A 75 9.15 24.92 13.00
CA GLN A 75 10.45 25.59 13.17
C GLN A 75 11.63 24.71 12.79
N TYR A 76 11.57 23.41 13.05
CA TYR A 76 12.73 22.51 13.00
C TYR A 76 12.60 21.36 12.02
N SER A 77 11.38 20.96 11.63
CA SER A 77 11.24 19.82 10.73
C SER A 77 11.87 20.11 9.36
N GLU A 78 12.69 19.19 8.92
CA GLU A 78 13.36 19.24 7.61
C GLU A 78 12.62 18.37 6.56
N ASP A 79 11.40 17.95 6.91
CA ASP A 79 10.53 17.26 5.95
C ASP A 79 10.04 18.23 4.87
N THR A 80 10.42 17.95 3.62
CA THR A 80 10.04 18.78 2.46
C THR A 80 8.55 18.68 2.12
N GLY A 81 7.87 17.64 2.58
CA GLY A 81 6.43 17.42 2.37
C GLY A 81 5.55 18.15 3.39
N LEU A 82 6.13 18.71 4.47
CA LEU A 82 5.38 19.33 5.58
C LEU A 82 4.44 20.44 5.10
N SER A 83 4.87 21.26 4.14
CA SER A 83 4.06 22.38 3.62
C SER A 83 2.75 21.93 2.96
N ASN A 84 2.73 20.71 2.40
CA ASN A 84 1.55 20.11 1.78
C ASN A 84 0.72 19.27 2.77
N ASN A 85 1.32 18.92 3.91
CA ASN A 85 0.71 18.04 4.93
C ASN A 85 0.82 18.66 6.34
N PRO A 86 0.32 19.90 6.54
CA PRO A 86 0.48 20.61 7.82
C PRO A 86 -0.27 19.93 8.98
N ASN A 87 -1.28 19.12 8.67
CA ASN A 87 -2.06 18.35 9.63
C ASN A 87 -1.54 16.92 9.86
N GLY A 88 -0.44 16.56 9.20
CA GLY A 88 0.16 15.23 9.22
C GLY A 88 -0.16 14.42 7.97
N TYR A 89 0.39 13.23 7.94
CA TYR A 89 0.21 12.25 6.88
C TYR A 89 -0.77 11.18 7.34
N THR A 90 -1.71 10.82 6.46
CA THR A 90 -2.56 9.64 6.63
C THR A 90 -2.01 8.52 5.74
N PHE A 91 -1.78 7.35 6.32
CA PHE A 91 -1.13 6.23 5.65
C PHE A 91 -1.49 4.89 6.27
N THR A 92 -1.23 3.83 5.52
CA THR A 92 -1.32 2.44 5.96
C THR A 92 0.04 1.75 5.83
N GLU A 93 0.11 0.48 6.22
CA GLU A 93 1.32 -0.35 6.12
C GLU A 93 1.89 -0.37 4.69
N GLY A 94 3.20 -0.25 4.58
CA GLY A 94 3.92 -0.25 3.30
C GLY A 94 3.99 1.11 2.58
N GLN A 95 3.26 2.13 3.02
CA GLN A 95 3.30 3.48 2.42
C GLN A 95 4.40 4.36 3.00
N MET A 96 4.91 4.04 4.18
CA MET A 96 6.01 4.72 4.85
C MET A 96 7.17 3.76 5.10
N VAL A 97 8.35 4.28 5.41
CA VAL A 97 9.46 3.44 5.87
C VAL A 97 9.06 2.70 7.14
N THR A 98 9.48 1.44 7.26
CA THR A 98 9.04 0.52 8.31
C THR A 98 9.20 1.11 9.70
N GLU A 99 10.34 1.73 9.97
CA GLU A 99 10.64 2.30 11.30
C GLU A 99 9.67 3.42 11.66
N PHE A 100 9.29 4.25 10.69
CA PHE A 100 8.31 5.32 10.89
C PHE A 100 6.90 4.76 11.13
N TYR A 101 6.48 3.80 10.29
CA TYR A 101 5.18 3.15 10.43
C TYR A 101 5.04 2.46 11.78
N ASP A 102 6.03 1.66 12.17
CA ASP A 102 6.02 0.94 13.45
C ASP A 102 6.02 1.91 14.64
N GLY A 103 6.83 2.97 14.55
CA GLY A 103 6.86 4.03 15.55
C GLY A 103 5.51 4.73 15.71
N ALA A 104 4.85 5.08 14.60
CA ALA A 104 3.54 5.73 14.62
C ALA A 104 2.43 4.78 15.10
N LYS A 105 2.48 3.51 14.68
CA LYS A 105 1.49 2.48 15.03
C LYS A 105 1.49 2.13 16.53
N ALA A 106 2.66 2.18 17.16
CA ALA A 106 2.81 1.89 18.58
C ALA A 106 2.21 2.95 19.51
N LEU A 107 1.95 4.18 18.99
CA LEU A 107 1.45 5.30 19.77
C LEU A 107 -0.07 5.25 19.92
N ALA A 108 -0.55 5.69 21.07
CA ALA A 108 -1.93 6.11 21.25
C ALA A 108 -2.17 7.49 20.57
N GLU A 109 -3.44 7.83 20.35
CA GLU A 109 -3.81 9.17 19.85
C GLU A 109 -3.28 10.25 20.80
N ASP A 110 -2.73 11.33 20.23
CA ASP A 110 -2.04 12.44 20.89
C ASP A 110 -0.71 12.10 21.59
N GLU A 111 -0.26 10.85 21.54
CA GLU A 111 1.02 10.44 22.07
C GLU A 111 2.18 10.83 21.14
N VAL A 112 3.33 11.18 21.76
CA VAL A 112 4.58 11.49 21.06
C VAL A 112 5.58 10.36 21.28
N SER A 113 6.28 9.97 20.22
CA SER A 113 7.28 8.90 20.27
C SER A 113 8.58 9.32 20.95
N GLU A 114 9.36 8.35 21.36
CA GLU A 114 10.81 8.53 21.49
C GLU A 114 11.43 8.77 20.10
N LEU A 115 12.75 8.99 20.05
CA LEU A 115 13.45 9.15 18.76
C LEU A 115 13.36 7.88 17.92
N VAL A 116 12.76 8.00 16.75
CA VAL A 116 12.69 6.92 15.74
C VAL A 116 13.74 7.18 14.66
N LYS A 117 14.69 6.26 14.51
CA LYS A 117 15.72 6.36 13.47
C LYS A 117 15.29 5.64 12.19
N SER A 118 15.44 6.30 11.06
CA SER A 118 15.26 5.74 9.73
C SER A 118 16.48 6.03 8.84
N SER A 119 16.42 5.62 7.57
CA SER A 119 17.42 5.98 6.56
C SER A 119 17.51 7.50 6.27
N TYR A 120 16.48 8.27 6.60
CA TYR A 120 16.45 9.72 6.41
C TYR A 120 17.09 10.50 7.57
N GLY A 121 17.08 9.93 8.77
CA GLY A 121 17.56 10.60 9.98
C GLY A 121 16.73 10.22 11.20
N TYR A 122 16.45 11.20 12.07
CA TYR A 122 15.69 11.00 13.29
C TYR A 122 14.32 11.68 13.20
N HIS A 123 13.29 10.92 13.55
CA HIS A 123 11.91 11.39 13.61
C HIS A 123 11.45 11.49 15.07
N ILE A 124 10.69 12.52 15.36
CA ILE A 124 9.83 12.61 16.54
C ILE A 124 8.40 12.58 15.99
N ILE A 125 7.65 11.53 16.31
CA ILE A 125 6.34 11.27 15.71
C ILE A 125 5.26 11.58 16.74
N LYS A 126 4.22 12.29 16.34
CA LYS A 126 3.00 12.46 17.11
C LYS A 126 1.84 11.83 16.37
N ARG A 127 1.24 10.79 16.95
CA ARG A 127 -0.01 10.25 16.42
C ARG A 127 -1.13 11.25 16.70
N VAL A 128 -1.94 11.54 15.69
CA VAL A 128 -3.11 12.40 15.83
C VAL A 128 -4.37 11.63 15.49
N LYS A 129 -5.53 12.19 15.77
CA LYS A 129 -6.79 11.59 15.36
C LYS A 129 -6.77 11.29 13.86
N LEU A 130 -7.28 10.11 13.48
CA LEU A 130 -7.41 9.74 12.07
C LEU A 130 -8.21 10.81 11.31
N ASP A 131 -7.68 11.25 10.18
CA ASP A 131 -8.30 12.29 9.36
C ASP A 131 -9.36 11.69 8.44
N ASP A 132 -10.60 11.71 8.88
CA ASP A 132 -11.75 11.17 8.14
C ASP A 132 -11.94 11.85 6.77
N SER A 133 -11.44 13.08 6.59
CA SER A 133 -11.54 13.79 5.31
C SER A 133 -10.67 13.18 4.21
N GLN A 134 -9.73 12.33 4.58
CA GLN A 134 -8.84 11.63 3.64
C GLN A 134 -9.42 10.32 3.09
N LEU A 135 -10.52 9.82 3.67
CA LEU A 135 -11.11 8.53 3.26
C LEU A 135 -11.33 8.42 1.75
N ASP A 136 -11.88 9.47 1.14
CA ASP A 136 -12.16 9.46 -0.30
C ASP A 136 -10.90 9.29 -1.16
N ASN A 137 -9.75 9.76 -0.68
CA ASN A 137 -8.47 9.59 -1.38
C ASN A 137 -7.98 8.13 -1.38
N PHE A 138 -8.40 7.34 -0.40
CA PHE A 138 -8.01 5.93 -0.24
C PHE A 138 -9.11 4.95 -0.63
N LYS A 139 -10.31 5.43 -0.94
CA LYS A 139 -11.48 4.58 -1.18
C LYS A 139 -11.23 3.51 -2.25
N SER A 140 -10.56 3.85 -3.35
CA SER A 140 -10.23 2.90 -4.41
C SER A 140 -9.32 1.77 -3.95
N ASP A 141 -8.28 2.11 -3.18
CA ASP A 141 -7.32 1.14 -2.65
C ASP A 141 -7.97 0.24 -1.61
N ILE A 142 -8.83 0.82 -0.76
CA ILE A 142 -9.60 0.08 0.25
C ILE A 142 -10.57 -0.89 -0.41
N VAL A 143 -11.33 -0.44 -1.40
CA VAL A 143 -12.23 -1.31 -2.16
C VAL A 143 -11.45 -2.48 -2.77
N SER A 144 -10.31 -2.22 -3.39
CA SER A 144 -9.45 -3.26 -3.95
C SER A 144 -8.94 -4.24 -2.88
N ALA A 145 -8.56 -3.74 -1.71
CA ALA A 145 -8.07 -4.56 -0.61
C ALA A 145 -9.17 -5.46 0.00
N ILE A 146 -10.40 -4.96 0.13
CA ILE A 146 -11.52 -5.72 0.71
C ILE A 146 -12.11 -6.71 -0.31
N SER A 147 -12.31 -6.27 -1.55
CA SER A 147 -12.97 -7.08 -2.59
C SER A 147 -12.14 -8.29 -3.00
N GLY A 148 -10.82 -8.24 -2.84
CA GLY A 148 -9.91 -9.26 -3.36
C GLY A 148 -9.80 -9.22 -4.88
N SER A 149 -9.32 -10.31 -5.45
CA SER A 149 -9.09 -10.46 -6.89
C SER A 149 -9.80 -11.68 -7.47
N MET A 150 -10.01 -11.69 -8.80
CA MET A 150 -10.53 -12.86 -9.50
C MET A 150 -9.62 -14.08 -9.34
N ASP A 151 -8.30 -13.87 -9.28
CA ASP A 151 -7.33 -14.97 -9.13
C ASP A 151 -7.45 -15.62 -7.75
N GLU A 152 -7.66 -14.84 -6.70
CA GLU A 152 -7.90 -15.37 -5.34
C GLU A 152 -9.22 -16.11 -5.27
N LEU A 153 -10.29 -15.57 -5.88
CA LEU A 153 -11.59 -16.22 -5.94
C LEU A 153 -11.53 -17.54 -6.71
N LEU A 154 -10.85 -17.57 -7.85
CA LEU A 154 -10.65 -18.79 -8.65
C LEU A 154 -9.82 -19.83 -7.86
N LYS A 155 -8.79 -19.40 -7.16
CA LYS A 155 -8.01 -20.30 -6.31
C LYS A 155 -8.87 -20.90 -5.19
N GLN A 156 -9.67 -20.08 -4.51
CA GLN A 156 -10.60 -20.55 -3.51
C GLN A 156 -11.58 -21.60 -4.07
N TRP A 157 -12.19 -21.33 -5.25
CA TRP A 157 -13.10 -22.29 -5.87
C TRP A 157 -12.43 -23.60 -6.27
N ILE A 158 -11.17 -23.55 -6.74
CA ILE A 158 -10.39 -24.77 -7.07
C ILE A 158 -10.13 -25.57 -5.80
N ASP A 159 -9.74 -24.91 -4.72
CA ASP A 159 -9.46 -25.54 -3.43
C ASP A 159 -10.75 -26.16 -2.82
N GLU A 160 -11.88 -25.44 -2.87
CA GLU A 160 -13.18 -25.91 -2.38
C GLU A 160 -13.76 -27.05 -3.25
N ALA A 161 -13.53 -27.03 -4.56
CA ALA A 161 -14.00 -28.07 -5.48
C ALA A 161 -13.26 -29.40 -5.32
N GLN A 162 -12.18 -29.44 -4.56
CA GLN A 162 -11.34 -30.66 -4.39
C GLN A 162 -11.00 -31.32 -5.74
N VAL A 163 -10.50 -30.51 -6.68
CA VAL A 163 -10.22 -30.94 -8.04
C VAL A 163 -9.15 -32.03 -8.04
N GLU A 164 -9.54 -33.26 -8.41
CA GLU A 164 -8.61 -34.35 -8.68
C GLU A 164 -8.16 -34.28 -10.14
N THR A 165 -6.87 -34.13 -10.38
CA THR A 165 -6.29 -34.18 -11.72
C THR A 165 -5.92 -35.60 -12.10
N THR A 166 -6.26 -36.02 -13.32
CA THR A 166 -5.85 -37.31 -13.88
C THR A 166 -4.46 -37.24 -14.52
N ASP A 167 -3.85 -38.38 -14.79
CA ASP A 167 -2.58 -38.47 -15.56
C ASP A 167 -2.68 -37.75 -16.91
N LEU A 168 -3.87 -37.76 -17.50
CA LEU A 168 -4.14 -37.06 -18.76
C LEU A 168 -3.97 -35.55 -18.60
N TYR A 169 -4.50 -34.98 -17.50
CA TYR A 169 -4.34 -33.54 -17.20
C TYR A 169 -2.86 -33.15 -17.14
N SER A 170 -2.05 -33.97 -16.47
CA SER A 170 -0.61 -33.72 -16.33
C SER A 170 0.16 -33.81 -17.68
N SER A 171 -0.44 -34.44 -18.69
CA SER A 171 0.14 -34.55 -20.05
C SER A 171 -0.26 -33.39 -20.96
N ILE A 172 -1.25 -32.56 -20.57
CA ILE A 172 -1.70 -31.44 -21.38
C ILE A 172 -0.73 -30.26 -21.19
N THR A 173 -0.20 -29.79 -22.30
CA THR A 173 0.69 -28.63 -22.38
C THR A 173 0.09 -27.54 -23.26
N TYR A 174 0.67 -26.36 -23.28
CA TYR A 174 0.27 -25.27 -24.18
C TYR A 174 0.36 -25.73 -25.67
N GLU A 175 1.28 -26.63 -26.00
CA GLU A 175 1.51 -27.10 -27.36
C GLU A 175 0.44 -28.12 -27.83
N ASN A 176 -0.09 -28.93 -26.90
CA ASN A 176 -1.02 -30.00 -27.21
C ASN A 176 -2.45 -29.77 -26.74
N VAL A 177 -2.72 -28.71 -25.95
CA VAL A 177 -4.06 -28.43 -25.41
C VAL A 177 -5.13 -28.32 -26.48
N TYR A 178 -4.76 -27.84 -27.69
CA TYR A 178 -5.67 -27.72 -28.82
C TYR A 178 -6.30 -29.07 -29.20
N ASP A 179 -5.57 -30.17 -29.12
CA ASP A 179 -6.02 -31.52 -29.50
C ASP A 179 -7.09 -32.08 -28.52
N TYR A 180 -7.20 -31.49 -27.34
CA TYR A 180 -8.19 -31.87 -26.31
C TYR A 180 -9.43 -30.97 -26.27
N LEU A 181 -9.45 -29.89 -27.07
CA LEU A 181 -10.61 -29.02 -27.14
C LEU A 181 -11.76 -29.67 -27.91
N PRO A 182 -13.03 -29.36 -27.57
CA PRO A 182 -14.18 -29.74 -28.36
C PRO A 182 -14.04 -29.23 -29.81
N GLN A 183 -14.55 -29.99 -30.77
CA GLN A 183 -14.33 -29.72 -32.19
C GLN A 183 -14.94 -28.39 -32.67
N ASP A 184 -16.04 -27.97 -32.06
CA ASP A 184 -16.66 -26.67 -32.27
C ASP A 184 -15.78 -25.51 -31.78
N VAL A 185 -15.03 -25.70 -30.67
CA VAL A 185 -14.08 -24.74 -30.16
C VAL A 185 -12.82 -24.67 -31.01
N GLN A 186 -12.32 -25.84 -31.48
CA GLN A 186 -11.15 -25.91 -32.38
C GLN A 186 -11.35 -25.11 -33.67
N THR A 187 -12.59 -25.00 -34.16
CA THR A 187 -12.91 -24.23 -35.38
C THR A 187 -12.90 -22.71 -35.14
N LEU A 188 -12.94 -22.26 -33.90
CA LEU A 188 -13.02 -20.84 -33.52
C LEU A 188 -11.66 -20.22 -33.18
N ILE A 189 -10.63 -21.03 -33.00
CA ILE A 189 -9.29 -20.59 -32.59
C ILE A 189 -8.23 -21.14 -33.57
N THR A 190 -7.19 -20.34 -33.78
CA THR A 190 -6.03 -20.78 -34.57
C THR A 190 -5.11 -21.65 -33.73
N ARG A 191 -4.67 -22.80 -34.22
CA ARG A 191 -3.71 -23.65 -33.53
C ARG A 191 -2.39 -22.91 -33.31
N PRO A 192 -1.78 -22.95 -32.13
CA PRO A 192 -0.47 -22.37 -31.91
C PRO A 192 0.56 -22.93 -32.89
N GLY A 193 1.21 -22.05 -33.68
CA GLY A 193 2.20 -22.43 -34.71
C GLY A 193 1.66 -22.55 -36.13
N GLU A 194 0.35 -22.48 -36.36
CA GLU A 194 -0.22 -22.33 -37.71
C GLU A 194 -0.34 -20.82 -38.02
N GLU A 195 0.60 -20.29 -38.80
CA GLU A 195 0.44 -18.95 -39.40
C GLU A 195 -0.73 -19.00 -40.38
N SER A 196 -1.63 -18.02 -40.30
CA SER A 196 -2.71 -17.88 -41.27
C SER A 196 -2.12 -17.63 -42.65
N GLU A 197 -2.04 -18.69 -43.49
CA GLU A 197 -1.89 -18.55 -44.93
C GLU A 197 -3.19 -17.93 -45.51
N GLN A 198 -3.42 -16.66 -45.24
CA GLN A 198 -4.46 -15.88 -45.93
C GLN A 198 -4.09 -14.41 -45.97
N SER A 199 -3.24 -14.03 -46.90
CA SER A 199 -3.41 -12.80 -47.69
C SER A 199 -2.27 -12.66 -48.71
N ASP A 200 -2.31 -13.44 -49.80
CA ASP A 200 -1.73 -12.98 -51.06
C ASP A 200 -2.49 -13.63 -52.23
N ALA A 201 -3.68 -13.10 -52.46
CA ALA A 201 -4.39 -13.32 -53.74
C ALA A 201 -5.35 -12.14 -53.95
N GLN A 202 -4.84 -11.01 -54.40
CA GLN A 202 -5.32 -10.14 -55.49
C GLN A 202 -4.68 -8.75 -55.40
#